data_439086125e59114d8dba55e8d8d0360f
#
_entry.id   439086125e59114d8dba55e8d8d0360f
#
_cell.length_a   1.000
_cell.length_b   1.000
_cell.length_c   1.000
_cell.angle_alpha   90.00
_cell.angle_beta   90.00
_cell.angle_gamma   90.00
#
_symmetry.space_group_name_H-M   'P 1'
#
loop_
_entity.id
_entity.type
_entity.pdbx_description
1 polymer ?
#
loop_
_entity_poly.entity_id
_entity_poly.type
_entity_poly.pdbx_seq_one_letter_code
_entity_poly.pdbx_strand_id
1 'polypeptide(L)'
;MAFRSGLEEKVADLMINLGVEYEYESTKVPYQIMHNYTPDFLLPNGIFLECKGYWEPEDRRKIKAVKEQNPELDIRMVFQSPFNKISKKSKTTYAKWCEKHDIPWTSFTNIPIDWLV
;
A
#
# COMPACT_ATOMS: atom_id res chain seq x y z
N MET A 1 27.89 3.95 22.95
CA MET A 1 26.95 3.97 21.83
C MET A 1 27.53 3.21 20.64
N ALA A 2 26.75 2.34 20.03
CA ALA A 2 27.22 1.59 18.87
C ALA A 2 26.81 2.31 17.59
N PHE A 3 27.79 2.62 16.74
CA PHE A 3 27.53 3.19 15.42
C PHE A 3 27.24 2.08 14.40
N ARG A 4 26.49 2.41 13.34
CA ARG A 4 26.10 1.42 12.31
C ARG A 4 27.24 1.06 11.36
N SER A 5 28.23 1.94 11.22
CA SER A 5 29.34 1.72 10.30
C SER A 5 30.65 2.28 10.84
N GLY A 6 31.77 1.76 10.30
CA GLY A 6 33.08 2.29 10.62
C GLY A 6 33.28 3.72 10.16
N LEU A 7 32.58 4.14 9.09
CA LEU A 7 32.64 5.53 8.63
C LEU A 7 31.99 6.47 9.64
N GLU A 8 30.82 6.11 10.17
CA GLU A 8 30.13 6.90 11.18
C GLU A 8 30.99 7.05 12.43
N GLU A 9 31.66 5.97 12.86
CA GLU A 9 32.57 5.97 13.99
C GLU A 9 33.75 6.94 13.76
N LYS A 10 34.34 6.91 12.57
CA LYS A 10 35.43 7.82 12.20
C LYS A 10 35.00 9.28 12.22
N VAL A 11 33.80 9.57 11.73
CA VAL A 11 33.25 10.92 11.73
C VAL A 11 33.00 11.39 13.17
N ALA A 12 32.46 10.52 14.01
CA ALA A 12 32.21 10.81 15.42
C ALA A 12 33.54 11.13 16.13
N ASP A 13 34.59 10.35 15.89
CA ASP A 13 35.92 10.57 16.47
C ASP A 13 36.48 11.93 16.03
N LEU A 14 36.31 12.28 14.78
CA LEU A 14 36.76 13.59 14.27
C LEU A 14 36.03 14.74 14.99
N MET A 15 34.70 14.61 15.17
CA MET A 15 33.92 15.63 15.88
C MET A 15 34.38 15.77 17.33
N ILE A 16 34.61 14.65 18.01
CA ILE A 16 35.11 14.63 19.38
C ILE A 16 36.47 15.35 19.44
N ASN A 17 37.39 15.05 18.53
CA ASN A 17 38.72 15.65 18.48
C ASN A 17 38.69 17.16 18.23
N LEU A 18 37.64 17.62 17.50
CA LEU A 18 37.44 19.04 17.22
C LEU A 18 36.63 19.76 18.28
N GLY A 19 36.15 19.04 19.31
CA GLY A 19 35.32 19.62 20.34
C GLY A 19 33.90 19.94 19.89
N VAL A 20 33.43 19.28 18.83
CA VAL A 20 32.06 19.47 18.31
C VAL A 20 31.12 18.53 19.03
N GLU A 21 30.08 19.07 19.63
CA GLU A 21 29.02 18.29 20.21
C GLU A 21 28.06 17.81 19.11
N TYR A 22 27.55 16.59 19.24
CA TYR A 22 26.62 16.01 18.27
C TYR A 22 25.59 15.13 18.96
N GLU A 23 24.48 14.91 18.27
CA GLU A 23 23.51 13.89 18.63
C GLU A 23 23.50 12.83 17.53
N TYR A 24 23.43 11.55 17.93
CA TYR A 24 23.42 10.43 17.00
C TYR A 24 22.02 9.84 16.89
N GLU A 25 21.46 9.89 15.67
CA GLU A 25 20.14 9.34 15.35
C GLU A 25 19.03 9.76 16.33
N SER A 26 19.13 10.97 16.87
CA SER A 26 18.19 11.48 17.87
C SER A 26 16.96 12.14 17.27
N THR A 27 17.05 12.54 16.01
CA THR A 27 15.99 13.33 15.35
C THR A 27 15.29 12.48 14.29
N LYS A 28 13.94 12.52 14.30
CA LYS A 28 13.11 11.93 13.27
C LYS A 28 12.39 13.03 12.53
N VAL A 29 12.60 13.10 11.21
CA VAL A 29 11.96 14.09 10.37
C VAL A 29 10.90 13.40 9.51
N PRO A 30 9.60 13.63 9.74
CA PRO A 30 8.57 13.03 8.90
C PRO A 30 8.61 13.63 7.50
N TYR A 31 8.29 12.81 6.50
CA TYR A 31 8.14 13.28 5.13
C TYR A 31 7.06 12.49 4.43
N GLN A 32 6.46 13.11 3.43
CA GLN A 32 5.40 12.50 2.63
C GLN A 32 5.79 12.52 1.16
N ILE A 33 5.46 11.44 0.47
CA ILE A 33 5.65 11.34 -0.96
C ILE A 33 4.28 11.15 -1.60
N MET A 34 3.96 12.00 -2.56
CA MET A 34 2.73 11.87 -3.32
C MET A 34 2.91 10.82 -4.41
N HIS A 35 2.01 9.85 -4.44
CA HIS A 35 1.95 8.83 -5.48
C HIS A 35 0.68 8.98 -6.29
N ASN A 36 0.76 8.61 -7.56
CA ASN A 36 -0.41 8.56 -8.42
C ASN A 36 -0.93 7.11 -8.47
N TYR A 37 -2.24 6.96 -8.40
CA TYR A 37 -2.91 5.69 -8.61
C TYR A 37 -3.47 5.65 -10.03
N THR A 38 -3.11 4.62 -10.78
CA THR A 38 -3.61 4.40 -12.13
C THR A 38 -4.42 3.11 -12.14
N PRO A 39 -5.76 3.17 -12.21
CA PRO A 39 -6.58 1.97 -12.28
C PRO A 39 -6.37 1.24 -13.61
N ASP A 40 -6.65 -0.08 -13.61
CA ASP A 40 -6.54 -0.88 -14.83
C ASP A 40 -7.55 -0.42 -15.88
N PHE A 41 -8.80 -0.16 -15.47
CA PHE A 41 -9.86 0.28 -16.39
C PHE A 41 -10.70 1.37 -15.76
N LEU A 42 -10.97 2.40 -16.55
CA LEU A 42 -12.02 3.37 -16.25
C LEU A 42 -13.16 3.15 -17.24
N LEU A 43 -14.34 2.80 -16.72
CA LEU A 43 -15.51 2.54 -17.54
C LEU A 43 -16.33 3.80 -17.78
N PRO A 44 -17.11 3.86 -18.88
CA PRO A 44 -17.95 5.04 -19.16
C PRO A 44 -18.95 5.38 -18.06
N ASN A 45 -19.35 4.41 -17.25
CA ASN A 45 -20.24 4.62 -16.11
C ASN A 45 -19.55 5.17 -14.86
N GLY A 46 -18.24 5.44 -14.93
CA GLY A 46 -17.47 6.01 -13.82
C GLY A 46 -16.87 4.99 -12.88
N ILE A 47 -17.06 3.71 -13.12
CA ILE A 47 -16.47 2.64 -12.29
C ILE A 47 -15.00 2.45 -12.68
N PHE A 48 -14.13 2.39 -11.67
CA PHE A 48 -12.75 1.96 -11.85
C PHE A 48 -12.64 0.48 -11.52
N LEU A 49 -12.20 -0.33 -12.49
CA LEU A 49 -11.94 -1.74 -12.26
C LEU A 49 -10.45 -1.97 -12.05
N GLU A 50 -10.15 -2.73 -11.02
CA GLU A 50 -8.81 -3.17 -10.68
C GLU A 50 -8.77 -4.68 -10.72
N CYS A 51 -7.91 -5.24 -11.59
CA CYS A 51 -7.84 -6.69 -11.80
C CYS A 51 -6.60 -7.26 -11.13
N LYS A 52 -6.77 -8.27 -10.29
CA LYS A 52 -5.66 -8.89 -9.56
C LYS A 52 -5.73 -10.41 -9.58
N GLY A 53 -4.60 -11.02 -9.93
CA GLY A 53 -4.37 -12.44 -9.69
C GLY A 53 -3.82 -12.63 -8.29
N TYR A 54 -2.53 -12.28 -8.10
CA TYR A 54 -1.90 -12.24 -6.79
C TYR A 54 -1.95 -10.81 -6.25
N TRP A 55 -2.47 -10.66 -5.03
CA TRP A 55 -2.70 -9.34 -4.43
C TRP A 55 -1.76 -9.14 -3.25
N GLU A 56 -0.67 -8.43 -3.50
CA GLU A 56 0.38 -8.23 -2.51
C GLU A 56 -0.05 -7.23 -1.42
N PRO A 57 0.58 -7.28 -0.24
CA PRO A 57 0.29 -6.35 0.85
C PRO A 57 0.41 -4.88 0.45
N GLU A 58 1.39 -4.54 -0.40
CA GLU A 58 1.58 -3.17 -0.88
C GLU A 58 0.41 -2.71 -1.76
N ASP A 59 -0.11 -3.60 -2.60
CA ASP A 59 -1.27 -3.31 -3.43
C ASP A 59 -2.51 -3.05 -2.58
N ARG A 60 -2.70 -3.84 -1.52
CA ARG A 60 -3.81 -3.65 -0.59
C ARG A 60 -3.71 -2.32 0.15
N ARG A 61 -2.52 -1.97 0.65
CA ARG A 61 -2.28 -0.69 1.32
C ARG A 61 -2.56 0.48 0.38
N LYS A 62 -2.14 0.37 -0.87
CA LYS A 62 -2.36 1.39 -1.89
C LYS A 62 -3.85 1.62 -2.13
N ILE A 63 -4.62 0.56 -2.38
CA ILE A 63 -6.06 0.65 -2.60
C ILE A 63 -6.77 1.23 -1.38
N LYS A 64 -6.40 0.80 -0.19
CA LYS A 64 -6.95 1.34 1.05
C LYS A 64 -6.71 2.84 1.16
N ALA A 65 -5.47 3.29 0.92
CA ALA A 65 -5.11 4.70 0.99
C ALA A 65 -5.85 5.53 -0.06
N VAL A 66 -5.93 5.04 -1.30
CA VAL A 66 -6.65 5.71 -2.38
C VAL A 66 -8.12 5.87 -2.02
N LYS A 67 -8.75 4.82 -1.50
CA LYS A 67 -10.17 4.84 -1.14
C LYS A 67 -10.45 5.78 0.03
N GLU A 68 -9.58 5.80 1.03
CA GLU A 68 -9.71 6.69 2.18
C GLU A 68 -9.55 8.16 1.80
N GLN A 69 -8.63 8.44 0.88
CA GLN A 69 -8.33 9.82 0.44
C GLN A 69 -9.28 10.30 -0.66
N ASN A 70 -9.94 9.38 -1.35
CA ASN A 70 -10.87 9.69 -2.44
C ASN A 70 -12.14 8.86 -2.29
N PRO A 71 -12.94 9.10 -1.23
CA PRO A 71 -14.11 8.26 -0.95
C PRO A 71 -15.20 8.32 -2.03
N GLU A 72 -15.14 9.32 -2.89
CA GLU A 72 -16.08 9.47 -4.02
C GLU A 72 -15.79 8.53 -5.19
N LEU A 73 -14.61 7.92 -5.23
CA LEU A 73 -14.24 7.01 -6.31
C LEU A 73 -14.94 5.65 -6.15
N ASP A 74 -15.52 5.17 -7.23
CA ASP A 74 -16.14 3.84 -7.27
C ASP A 74 -15.12 2.84 -7.80
N ILE A 75 -14.30 2.32 -6.88
CA ILE A 75 -13.27 1.33 -7.19
C ILE A 75 -13.80 -0.05 -6.88
N ARG A 76 -13.76 -0.94 -7.86
CA ARG A 76 -14.23 -2.33 -7.72
C ARG A 76 -13.14 -3.30 -8.14
N MET A 77 -13.03 -4.40 -7.41
CA MET A 77 -11.98 -5.40 -7.61
C MET A 77 -12.49 -6.58 -8.41
N VAL A 78 -11.71 -7.01 -9.38
CA VAL A 78 -11.94 -8.23 -10.14
C VAL A 78 -10.78 -9.18 -9.86
N PHE A 79 -11.06 -10.32 -9.23
CA PHE A 79 -10.04 -11.27 -8.83
C PHE A 79 -10.07 -12.52 -9.69
N GLN A 80 -8.89 -13.06 -9.97
CA GLN A 80 -8.78 -14.40 -10.53
C GLN A 80 -9.19 -15.44 -9.49
N SER A 81 -8.78 -15.26 -8.24
CA SER A 81 -9.05 -16.21 -7.14
C SER A 81 -9.45 -15.43 -5.87
N PRO A 82 -10.71 -14.98 -5.76
CA PRO A 82 -11.13 -14.09 -4.66
C PRO A 82 -11.06 -14.73 -3.28
N PHE A 83 -11.03 -16.05 -3.19
CA PHE A 83 -10.98 -16.75 -1.92
C PHE A 83 -9.57 -17.15 -1.48
N ASN A 84 -8.55 -16.66 -2.18
CA ASN A 84 -7.18 -16.77 -1.71
C ASN A 84 -7.00 -15.96 -0.43
N LYS A 85 -6.24 -16.51 0.51
CA LYS A 85 -5.92 -15.82 1.77
C LYS A 85 -4.91 -14.71 1.51
N ILE A 86 -5.00 -13.64 2.28
CA ILE A 86 -4.09 -12.50 2.16
C ILE A 86 -2.66 -12.83 2.61
N SER A 87 -2.52 -13.88 3.44
CA SER A 87 -1.22 -14.41 3.85
C SER A 87 -1.39 -15.84 4.36
N LYS A 88 -0.28 -16.57 4.50
CA LYS A 88 -0.29 -17.95 5.01
C LYS A 88 -0.86 -18.06 6.42
N LYS A 89 -0.66 -17.04 7.23
CA LYS A 89 -1.08 -17.03 8.65
C LYS A 89 -2.46 -16.45 8.87
N SER A 90 -3.04 -15.84 7.85
CA SER A 90 -4.35 -15.19 7.97
C SER A 90 -5.47 -16.10 7.50
N LYS A 91 -6.63 -15.97 8.12
CA LYS A 91 -7.88 -16.59 7.65
C LYS A 91 -8.66 -15.67 6.71
N THR A 92 -8.20 -14.42 6.57
CA THR A 92 -8.86 -13.43 5.73
C THR A 92 -8.56 -13.69 4.26
N THR A 93 -9.60 -13.83 3.44
CA THR A 93 -9.46 -13.93 1.98
C THR A 93 -9.45 -12.54 1.35
N TYR A 94 -9.12 -12.46 0.06
CA TYR A 94 -9.23 -11.22 -0.70
C TYR A 94 -10.65 -10.66 -0.65
N ALA A 95 -11.64 -11.52 -0.84
CA ALA A 95 -13.06 -11.16 -0.78
C ALA A 95 -13.43 -10.59 0.59
N LYS A 96 -13.04 -11.25 1.66
CA LYS A 96 -13.30 -10.80 3.04
C LYS A 96 -12.63 -9.45 3.32
N TRP A 97 -11.41 -9.27 2.84
CA TRP A 97 -10.70 -8.00 3.01
C TRP A 97 -11.46 -6.87 2.33
N CYS A 98 -11.95 -7.08 1.10
CA CYS A 98 -12.74 -6.10 0.38
C CYS A 98 -14.04 -5.77 1.12
N GLU A 99 -14.74 -6.78 1.62
CA GLU A 99 -15.98 -6.59 2.39
C GLU A 99 -15.73 -5.76 3.63
N LYS A 100 -14.62 -6.02 4.33
CA LYS A 100 -14.22 -5.26 5.52
C LYS A 100 -13.96 -3.78 5.20
N HIS A 101 -13.48 -3.48 4.01
CA HIS A 101 -13.13 -2.13 3.59
C HIS A 101 -14.14 -1.48 2.65
N ASP A 102 -15.34 -2.07 2.54
CA ASP A 102 -16.44 -1.56 1.70
C ASP A 102 -16.04 -1.38 0.23
N ILE A 103 -15.27 -2.33 -0.30
CA ILE A 103 -14.88 -2.35 -1.70
C ILE A 103 -15.61 -3.48 -2.40
N PRO A 104 -16.46 -3.21 -3.41
CA PRO A 104 -17.11 -4.25 -4.18
C PRO A 104 -16.09 -5.13 -4.89
N TRP A 105 -16.34 -6.42 -4.93
CA TRP A 105 -15.45 -7.37 -5.58
C TRP A 105 -16.26 -8.42 -6.36
N THR A 106 -15.61 -9.04 -7.34
CA THR A 106 -16.15 -10.17 -8.07
C THR A 106 -15.02 -11.08 -8.57
N SER A 107 -15.39 -12.29 -8.97
CA SER A 107 -14.50 -13.16 -9.73
C SER A 107 -14.55 -12.76 -11.20
N PHE A 108 -13.43 -12.90 -11.94
CA PHE A 108 -13.39 -12.61 -13.36
C PHE A 108 -14.35 -13.46 -14.19
N THR A 109 -14.80 -14.60 -13.65
CA THR A 109 -15.76 -15.51 -14.31
C THR A 109 -17.21 -15.09 -14.12
N ASN A 110 -17.47 -14.13 -13.21
CA ASN A 110 -18.84 -13.76 -12.81
C ASN A 110 -19.01 -12.24 -12.70
N ILE A 111 -18.40 -11.47 -13.58
CA ILE A 111 -18.55 -10.00 -13.53
C ILE A 111 -20.00 -9.64 -13.80
N PRO A 112 -20.71 -8.97 -12.86
CA PRO A 112 -22.09 -8.56 -13.11
C PRO A 112 -22.17 -7.61 -14.30
N ILE A 113 -23.17 -7.80 -15.14
CA ILE A 113 -23.30 -7.00 -16.35
C ILE A 113 -23.53 -5.51 -16.04
N ASP A 114 -24.22 -5.20 -14.95
CA ASP A 114 -24.43 -3.82 -14.50
C ASP A 114 -23.16 -3.12 -14.03
N TRP A 115 -22.06 -3.85 -13.86
CA TRP A 115 -20.75 -3.21 -13.65
C TRP A 115 -20.18 -2.65 -14.96
N LEU A 116 -20.57 -3.25 -16.08
CA LEU A 116 -19.96 -2.99 -17.39
C LEU A 116 -20.79 -2.07 -18.30
N VAL A 117 -22.04 -1.87 -17.94
CA VAL A 117 -22.96 -1.07 -18.78
C VAL A 117 -23.62 0.07 -18.02
#